data_c89847008574c89c7b320627d8622253
#
_entry.id   c89847008574c89c7b320627d8622253
#
_cell.length_a   1.000
_cell.length_b   1.000
_cell.length_c   1.000
_cell.angle_alpha   90.00
_cell.angle_beta   90.00
_cell.angle_gamma   90.00
#
_symmetry.space_group_name_H-M   'P 1'
#
loop_
_entity.id
_entity.type
_entity.pdbx_description
1 polymer ?
#
loop_
_entity_poly.entity_id
_entity_poly.type
_entity_poly.pdbx_seq_one_letter_code
_entity_poly.pdbx_strand_id
1 'polypeptide(L)'
;MMLIAVPLFELDRSTGFDHLTTVYVPPAGPYASYGRLQEIVAHLRAPDGCPWDREQTVQTLRKDLLEEVYELIEALDEDDDAKMAEELGDAALVLTMIAQIGAEEERFRWPQVMEQIVEKLIRRHPHVFGDVEVNSVDEVLSNWAAIKDEERGQEGNEGKKGNGALDSVPRALPALMLASKYQSRLARAGLEPALNGANPLGRRLWDLVTEAKAGGIDAETALREVCEQVAAAVS
;
A
#
# COMPACT_ATOMS: atom_id res chain seq x y z
N MET A 1 5.55 -32.60 31.00
CA MET A 1 5.52 -31.99 29.66
C MET A 1 5.17 -30.53 29.89
N MET A 2 6.02 -29.60 29.51
CA MET A 2 5.76 -28.16 29.61
C MET A 2 5.25 -27.69 28.25
N LEU A 3 4.12 -26.97 28.25
CA LEU A 3 3.54 -26.37 27.06
C LEU A 3 3.78 -24.86 27.13
N ILE A 4 4.41 -24.31 26.10
CA ILE A 4 4.65 -22.86 25.97
C ILE A 4 3.97 -22.43 24.69
N ALA A 5 3.12 -21.39 24.78
CA ALA A 5 2.55 -20.76 23.62
C ALA A 5 3.41 -19.55 23.25
N VAL A 6 3.85 -19.49 21.99
CA VAL A 6 4.60 -18.36 21.43
C VAL A 6 3.97 -17.97 20.11
N PRO A 7 3.97 -16.68 19.73
CA PRO A 7 3.60 -16.24 18.41
C PRO A 7 4.49 -16.90 17.34
N LEU A 8 3.92 -17.23 16.19
CA LEU A 8 4.66 -17.93 15.12
C LEU A 8 5.91 -17.15 14.65
N PHE A 9 5.83 -15.80 14.63
CA PHE A 9 6.94 -14.93 14.25
C PHE A 9 8.07 -14.83 15.29
N GLU A 10 7.87 -15.37 16.50
CA GLU A 10 8.88 -15.45 17.55
C GLU A 10 9.52 -16.84 17.65
N LEU A 11 9.04 -17.78 16.84
CA LEU A 11 9.48 -19.18 16.95
C LEU A 11 10.97 -19.35 16.62
N ASP A 12 11.47 -18.66 15.62
CA ASP A 12 12.87 -18.66 15.20
C ASP A 12 13.80 -17.94 16.19
N ARG A 13 13.24 -17.08 17.05
CA ARG A 13 13.95 -16.34 18.11
C ARG A 13 13.88 -17.04 19.46
N SER A 14 13.06 -18.07 19.58
CA SER A 14 12.90 -18.82 20.81
C SER A 14 14.11 -19.71 21.05
N THR A 15 14.60 -19.73 22.27
CA THR A 15 15.72 -20.56 22.71
C THR A 15 15.22 -21.73 23.56
N GLY A 16 15.96 -22.83 23.61
CA GLY A 16 15.63 -23.98 24.44
C GLY A 16 14.93 -25.11 23.71
N PHE A 17 14.95 -25.10 22.38
CA PHE A 17 14.55 -26.25 21.58
C PHE A 17 15.60 -27.34 21.64
N ASP A 18 15.16 -28.58 21.81
CA ASP A 18 15.99 -29.79 21.79
C ASP A 18 15.32 -30.88 20.95
N HIS A 19 15.92 -32.08 20.89
CA HIS A 19 15.40 -33.20 20.13
C HIS A 19 14.08 -33.76 20.67
N LEU A 20 13.61 -33.32 21.83
CA LEU A 20 12.32 -33.68 22.44
C LEU A 20 11.27 -32.58 22.27
N THR A 21 11.62 -31.48 21.64
CA THR A 21 10.71 -30.34 21.41
C THR A 21 9.85 -30.60 20.18
N THR A 22 8.55 -30.50 20.35
CA THR A 22 7.58 -30.60 19.23
C THR A 22 6.84 -29.28 19.13
N VAL A 23 6.81 -28.72 17.94
CA VAL A 23 6.01 -27.51 17.63
C VAL A 23 4.63 -27.96 17.14
N TYR A 24 3.59 -27.49 17.80
CA TYR A 24 2.22 -27.67 17.37
C TYR A 24 1.68 -26.33 16.88
N VAL A 25 1.35 -26.22 15.61
CA VAL A 25 0.63 -25.09 15.03
C VAL A 25 -0.83 -25.51 14.89
N PRO A 26 -1.76 -24.90 15.66
CA PRO A 26 -3.17 -25.24 15.50
C PRO A 26 -3.62 -24.89 14.08
N PRO A 27 -4.51 -25.70 13.48
CA PRO A 27 -5.05 -25.36 12.18
C PRO A 27 -5.82 -24.06 12.26
N ALA A 28 -5.57 -23.14 11.34
CA ALA A 28 -6.46 -22.04 11.08
C ALA A 28 -7.84 -22.60 10.68
N GLY A 29 -8.92 -21.86 10.96
CA GLY A 29 -10.25 -22.24 10.50
C GLY A 29 -10.26 -22.48 8.99
N PRO A 30 -11.23 -23.24 8.45
CA PRO A 30 -11.24 -23.69 7.04
C PRO A 30 -11.29 -22.52 6.04
N TYR A 31 -11.59 -21.32 6.50
CA TYR A 31 -11.69 -20.10 5.70
C TYR A 31 -10.61 -19.05 6.04
N ALA A 32 -9.82 -19.25 7.07
CA ALA A 32 -8.89 -18.26 7.60
C ALA A 32 -7.52 -18.30 6.88
N SER A 33 -7.51 -18.29 5.55
CA SER A 33 -6.26 -18.16 4.80
C SER A 33 -6.47 -17.40 3.50
N TYR A 34 -5.44 -16.65 3.12
CA TYR A 34 -5.44 -15.95 1.85
C TYR A 34 -5.52 -16.89 0.63
N GLY A 35 -4.88 -18.06 0.72
CA GLY A 35 -4.97 -19.09 -0.33
C GLY A 35 -6.41 -19.57 -0.55
N ARG A 36 -7.21 -19.65 0.53
CA ARG A 36 -8.63 -19.99 0.40
C ARG A 36 -9.44 -18.90 -0.29
N LEU A 37 -9.14 -17.63 -0.03
CA LEU A 37 -9.75 -16.52 -0.76
C LEU A 37 -9.45 -16.62 -2.27
N GLN A 38 -8.18 -16.91 -2.63
CA GLN A 38 -7.81 -17.10 -4.04
C GLN A 38 -8.59 -18.24 -4.71
N GLU A 39 -8.73 -19.39 -4.03
CA GLU A 39 -9.52 -20.51 -4.54
C GLU A 39 -11.00 -20.14 -4.75
N ILE A 40 -11.59 -19.42 -3.81
CA ILE A 40 -12.99 -18.95 -3.90
C ILE A 40 -13.14 -17.99 -5.08
N VAL A 41 -12.29 -17.01 -5.22
CA VAL A 41 -12.33 -16.04 -6.32
C VAL A 41 -12.16 -16.74 -7.68
N ALA A 42 -11.22 -17.68 -7.78
CA ALA A 42 -11.05 -18.47 -9.01
C ALA A 42 -12.32 -19.28 -9.33
N HIS A 43 -13.00 -19.84 -8.33
CA HIS A 43 -14.27 -20.57 -8.52
C HIS A 43 -15.43 -19.64 -8.92
N LEU A 44 -15.55 -18.47 -8.30
CA LEU A 44 -16.55 -17.46 -8.69
C LEU A 44 -16.42 -17.05 -10.16
N ARG A 45 -15.20 -17.01 -10.68
CA ARG A 45 -14.91 -16.65 -12.08
C ARG A 45 -14.85 -17.84 -13.04
N ALA A 46 -14.99 -19.08 -12.55
CA ALA A 46 -15.03 -20.28 -13.38
C ALA A 46 -16.27 -20.30 -14.32
N PRO A 47 -16.27 -21.09 -15.41
CA PRO A 47 -17.41 -21.16 -16.34
C PRO A 47 -18.76 -21.47 -15.70
N ASP A 48 -18.76 -22.19 -14.60
CA ASP A 48 -19.92 -22.55 -13.77
C ASP A 48 -20.08 -21.67 -12.51
N GLY A 49 -19.25 -20.62 -12.39
CA GLY A 49 -19.26 -19.68 -11.28
C GLY A 49 -20.32 -18.59 -11.41
N CYS A 50 -20.10 -17.47 -10.70
CA CYS A 50 -21.03 -16.36 -10.66
C CYS A 50 -20.99 -15.53 -11.95
N PRO A 51 -22.12 -15.35 -12.65
CA PRO A 51 -22.16 -14.54 -13.88
C PRO A 51 -21.69 -13.10 -13.69
N TRP A 52 -22.03 -12.48 -12.54
CA TRP A 52 -21.65 -11.11 -12.24
C TRP A 52 -20.13 -10.96 -12.04
N ASP A 53 -19.50 -11.87 -11.28
CA ASP A 53 -18.04 -11.86 -11.08
C ASP A 53 -17.28 -12.13 -12.38
N ARG A 54 -17.82 -12.95 -13.26
CA ARG A 54 -17.22 -13.25 -14.57
C ARG A 54 -17.24 -12.08 -15.54
N GLU A 55 -18.20 -11.18 -15.43
CA GLU A 55 -18.29 -9.95 -16.24
C GLU A 55 -17.32 -8.87 -15.77
N GLN A 56 -16.75 -8.98 -14.54
CA GLN A 56 -15.83 -7.98 -14.04
C GLN A 56 -14.53 -7.96 -14.86
N THR A 57 -14.03 -6.75 -15.06
CA THR A 57 -12.73 -6.43 -15.66
C THR A 57 -11.89 -5.62 -14.68
N VAL A 58 -10.59 -5.51 -14.92
CA VAL A 58 -9.71 -4.63 -14.12
C VAL A 58 -10.22 -3.18 -14.10
N GLN A 59 -10.87 -2.73 -15.19
CA GLN A 59 -11.41 -1.38 -15.28
C GLN A 59 -12.68 -1.20 -14.44
N THR A 60 -13.59 -2.18 -14.42
CA THR A 60 -14.80 -2.10 -13.60
C THR A 60 -14.47 -2.12 -12.11
N LEU A 61 -13.52 -2.95 -11.69
CA LEU A 61 -13.06 -3.07 -10.30
C LEU A 61 -12.31 -1.84 -9.77
N ARG A 62 -11.95 -0.89 -10.65
CA ARG A 62 -11.29 0.35 -10.21
C ARG A 62 -12.13 1.17 -9.23
N LYS A 63 -13.45 1.23 -9.49
CA LYS A 63 -14.37 1.96 -8.62
C LYS A 63 -14.46 1.28 -7.26
N ASP A 64 -14.68 -0.03 -7.27
CA ASP A 64 -14.83 -0.83 -6.07
C ASP A 64 -13.56 -0.75 -5.20
N LEU A 65 -12.37 -0.87 -5.79
CA LEU A 65 -11.11 -0.68 -5.07
C LEU A 65 -10.98 0.68 -4.38
N LEU A 66 -11.49 1.75 -5.00
CA LEU A 66 -11.47 3.07 -4.37
C LEU A 66 -12.48 3.16 -3.23
N GLU A 67 -13.64 2.53 -3.37
CA GLU A 67 -14.69 2.48 -2.37
C GLU A 67 -14.17 1.76 -1.12
N GLU A 68 -13.69 0.51 -1.25
CA GLU A 68 -13.12 -0.26 -0.13
C GLU A 68 -11.93 0.44 0.57
N VAL A 69 -11.08 1.13 -0.20
CA VAL A 69 -9.97 1.89 0.40
C VAL A 69 -10.49 3.08 1.21
N TYR A 70 -11.55 3.76 0.79
CA TYR A 70 -12.12 4.87 1.56
C TYR A 70 -12.90 4.39 2.77
N GLU A 71 -13.61 3.28 2.70
CA GLU A 71 -14.30 2.64 3.81
C GLU A 71 -13.29 2.15 4.87
N LEU A 72 -12.18 1.57 4.43
CA LEU A 72 -11.08 1.23 5.34
C LEU A 72 -10.47 2.49 6.01
N ILE A 73 -10.30 3.61 5.29
CA ILE A 73 -9.81 4.86 5.87
C ILE A 73 -10.79 5.37 6.93
N GLU A 74 -12.09 5.33 6.66
CA GLU A 74 -13.13 5.72 7.63
C GLU A 74 -13.05 4.84 8.89
N ALA A 75 -12.94 3.52 8.73
CA ALA A 75 -12.79 2.60 9.86
C ALA A 75 -11.51 2.86 10.69
N LEU A 76 -10.41 3.25 10.04
CA LEU A 76 -9.17 3.66 10.71
C LEU A 76 -9.35 4.97 11.48
N ASP A 77 -10.08 5.95 10.94
CA ASP A 77 -10.34 7.24 11.57
C ASP A 77 -11.30 7.09 12.78
N GLU A 78 -12.23 6.12 12.70
CA GLU A 78 -13.14 5.75 13.78
C GLU A 78 -12.52 4.88 14.88
N ASP A 79 -11.31 4.33 14.68
CA ASP A 79 -10.62 3.37 15.54
C ASP A 79 -11.48 2.11 15.83
N ASP A 80 -12.25 1.66 14.81
CA ASP A 80 -13.16 0.51 14.89
C ASP A 80 -12.49 -0.76 14.34
N ASP A 81 -11.97 -1.59 15.24
CA ASP A 81 -11.28 -2.84 14.91
C ASP A 81 -12.14 -3.82 14.07
N ALA A 82 -13.45 -3.88 14.32
CA ALA A 82 -14.34 -4.80 13.62
C ALA A 82 -14.56 -4.35 12.18
N LYS A 83 -14.79 -3.05 12.00
CA LYS A 83 -14.92 -2.42 10.69
C LYS A 83 -13.60 -2.48 9.90
N MET A 84 -12.47 -2.16 10.55
CA MET A 84 -11.14 -2.32 9.92
C MET A 84 -10.89 -3.73 9.41
N ALA A 85 -11.30 -4.76 10.16
CA ALA A 85 -11.14 -6.15 9.74
C ALA A 85 -12.07 -6.51 8.55
N GLU A 86 -13.28 -5.97 8.50
CA GLU A 86 -14.24 -6.11 7.40
C GLU A 86 -13.67 -5.48 6.13
N GLU A 87 -13.35 -4.20 6.16
CA GLU A 87 -12.86 -3.44 4.99
C GLU A 87 -11.51 -3.92 4.46
N LEU A 88 -10.63 -4.42 5.35
CA LEU A 88 -9.41 -5.11 4.93
C LEU A 88 -9.73 -6.39 4.14
N GLY A 89 -10.79 -7.11 4.52
CA GLY A 89 -11.27 -8.28 3.82
C GLY A 89 -11.80 -7.93 2.42
N ASP A 90 -12.59 -6.88 2.31
CA ASP A 90 -13.20 -6.44 1.05
C ASP A 90 -12.15 -5.86 0.10
N ALA A 91 -11.22 -5.04 0.59
CA ALA A 91 -10.05 -4.63 -0.18
C ALA A 91 -9.21 -5.83 -0.68
N ALA A 92 -9.00 -6.85 0.17
CA ALA A 92 -8.29 -8.07 -0.21
C ALA A 92 -9.05 -8.87 -1.28
N LEU A 93 -10.38 -8.90 -1.24
CA LEU A 93 -11.22 -9.50 -2.27
C LEU A 93 -11.01 -8.81 -3.62
N VAL A 94 -11.13 -7.48 -3.68
CA VAL A 94 -10.95 -6.72 -4.93
C VAL A 94 -9.55 -6.89 -5.49
N LEU A 95 -8.50 -6.85 -4.66
CA LEU A 95 -7.12 -7.11 -5.08
C LEU A 95 -6.95 -8.54 -5.63
N THR A 96 -7.60 -9.52 -5.02
CA THR A 96 -7.55 -10.92 -5.47
C THR A 96 -8.28 -11.11 -6.80
N MET A 97 -9.43 -10.44 -6.99
CA MET A 97 -10.16 -10.40 -8.26
C MET A 97 -9.29 -9.82 -9.40
N ILE A 98 -8.61 -8.70 -9.15
CA ILE A 98 -7.70 -8.09 -10.13
C ILE A 98 -6.57 -9.05 -10.51
N ALA A 99 -5.99 -9.76 -9.53
CA ALA A 99 -4.93 -10.72 -9.77
C ALA A 99 -5.43 -11.96 -10.53
N GLN A 100 -6.64 -12.43 -10.24
CA GLN A 100 -7.28 -13.53 -10.94
C GLN A 100 -7.55 -13.17 -12.42
N ILE A 101 -8.09 -11.97 -12.69
CA ILE A 101 -8.28 -11.47 -14.06
C ILE A 101 -6.93 -11.36 -14.79
N GLY A 102 -5.89 -10.85 -14.11
CA GLY A 102 -4.56 -10.79 -14.69
C GLY A 102 -4.01 -12.16 -15.07
N ALA A 103 -4.33 -13.20 -14.30
CA ALA A 103 -3.94 -14.58 -14.60
C ALA A 103 -4.74 -15.19 -15.77
N GLU A 104 -6.05 -14.91 -15.86
CA GLU A 104 -6.93 -15.34 -16.96
C GLU A 104 -6.51 -14.71 -18.31
N GLU A 105 -6.07 -13.45 -18.26
CA GLU A 105 -5.58 -12.71 -19.42
C GLU A 105 -4.09 -12.96 -19.73
N GLU A 106 -3.43 -13.91 -19.02
CA GLU A 106 -2.01 -14.26 -19.14
C GLU A 106 -1.03 -13.07 -18.98
N ARG A 107 -1.42 -12.03 -18.23
CA ARG A 107 -0.63 -10.82 -18.02
C ARG A 107 0.34 -10.93 -16.84
N PHE A 108 -0.15 -11.44 -15.72
CA PHE A 108 0.62 -11.70 -14.49
C PHE A 108 -0.17 -12.62 -13.58
N ARG A 109 0.52 -13.20 -12.58
CA ARG A 109 -0.07 -14.10 -11.59
C ARG A 109 0.30 -13.64 -10.19
N TRP A 110 -0.50 -14.03 -9.20
CA TRP A 110 -0.29 -13.66 -7.81
C TRP A 110 1.12 -13.97 -7.26
N PRO A 111 1.74 -15.14 -7.54
CA PRO A 111 3.12 -15.38 -7.11
C PRO A 111 4.11 -14.33 -7.59
N GLN A 112 3.99 -13.85 -8.82
CA GLN A 112 4.84 -12.78 -9.36
C GLN A 112 4.63 -11.44 -8.64
N VAL A 113 3.38 -11.13 -8.25
CA VAL A 113 3.08 -9.94 -7.46
C VAL A 113 3.75 -10.02 -6.08
N MET A 114 3.66 -11.20 -5.43
CA MET A 114 4.29 -11.42 -4.13
C MET A 114 5.81 -11.40 -4.21
N GLU A 115 6.40 -12.06 -5.19
CA GLU A 115 7.84 -12.07 -5.40
C GLU A 115 8.39 -10.64 -5.53
N GLN A 116 7.79 -9.82 -6.39
CA GLN A 116 8.20 -8.44 -6.60
C GLN A 116 8.13 -7.59 -5.33
N ILE A 117 7.08 -7.71 -4.52
CA ILE A 117 6.97 -6.93 -3.28
C ILE A 117 7.93 -7.44 -2.21
N VAL A 118 8.10 -8.76 -2.07
CA VAL A 118 9.02 -9.36 -1.10
C VAL A 118 10.47 -8.99 -1.41
N GLU A 119 10.91 -9.14 -2.66
CA GLU A 119 12.26 -8.72 -3.10
C GLU A 119 12.50 -7.23 -2.84
N LYS A 120 11.50 -6.39 -3.15
CA LYS A 120 11.57 -4.95 -2.89
C LYS A 120 11.71 -4.65 -1.40
N LEU A 121 10.98 -5.34 -0.53
CA LEU A 121 11.06 -5.15 0.91
C LEU A 121 12.41 -5.57 1.47
N ILE A 122 12.91 -6.74 1.07
CA ILE A 122 14.23 -7.25 1.50
C ILE A 122 15.31 -6.26 1.06
N ARG A 123 15.32 -5.85 -0.20
CA ARG A 123 16.34 -4.94 -0.74
C ARG A 123 16.32 -3.56 -0.07
N ARG A 124 15.15 -3.04 0.28
CA ARG A 124 15.01 -1.71 0.90
C ARG A 124 15.21 -1.69 2.42
N HIS A 125 15.37 -2.86 3.05
CA HIS A 125 15.60 -2.98 4.48
C HIS A 125 16.90 -3.77 4.77
N PRO A 126 18.05 -3.35 4.23
CA PRO A 126 19.31 -4.05 4.43
C PRO A 126 19.76 -4.05 5.90
N HIS A 127 19.21 -3.20 6.73
CA HIS A 127 19.40 -3.17 8.18
C HIS A 127 18.61 -4.25 8.92
N VAL A 128 17.66 -4.94 8.26
CA VAL A 128 16.87 -6.05 8.82
C VAL A 128 17.28 -7.38 8.19
N PHE A 129 17.51 -7.39 6.88
CA PHE A 129 17.74 -8.59 6.08
C PHE A 129 19.18 -8.73 5.59
N GLY A 130 20.08 -7.80 5.94
CA GLY A 130 21.51 -7.79 5.58
C GLY A 130 22.37 -7.32 6.76
N ASP A 131 23.55 -6.80 6.46
CA ASP A 131 24.58 -6.47 7.45
C ASP A 131 24.73 -4.94 7.71
N VAL A 132 23.77 -4.13 7.25
CA VAL A 132 23.82 -2.66 7.44
C VAL A 132 23.32 -2.32 8.83
N GLU A 133 24.14 -1.64 9.61
CA GLU A 133 23.73 -1.12 10.92
C GLU A 133 23.15 0.29 10.76
N VAL A 134 22.05 0.58 11.48
CA VAL A 134 21.41 1.89 11.57
C VAL A 134 21.11 2.22 13.03
N ASN A 135 21.27 3.48 13.41
CA ASN A 135 21.11 3.93 14.80
C ASN A 135 19.91 4.89 14.97
N SER A 136 19.27 5.29 13.88
CA SER A 136 18.15 6.22 13.92
C SER A 136 17.14 5.97 12.77
N VAL A 137 15.92 6.44 12.97
CA VAL A 137 14.87 6.44 11.93
C VAL A 137 15.30 7.29 10.72
N ASP A 138 16.01 8.39 10.95
CA ASP A 138 16.50 9.27 9.87
C ASP A 138 17.52 8.57 8.98
N GLU A 139 18.39 7.74 9.54
CA GLU A 139 19.31 6.90 8.76
C GLU A 139 18.56 5.86 7.92
N VAL A 140 17.53 5.22 8.49
CA VAL A 140 16.65 4.28 7.74
C VAL A 140 16.00 4.98 6.56
N LEU A 141 15.39 6.15 6.79
CA LEU A 141 14.70 6.93 5.75
C LEU A 141 15.66 7.41 4.66
N SER A 142 16.88 7.82 5.04
CA SER A 142 17.94 8.23 4.12
C SER A 142 18.39 7.07 3.23
N ASN A 143 18.71 5.92 3.83
CA ASN A 143 19.11 4.71 3.11
C ASN A 143 18.00 4.23 2.16
N TRP A 144 16.76 4.21 2.64
CA TRP A 144 15.61 3.83 1.83
C TRP A 144 15.40 4.77 0.63
N ALA A 145 15.61 6.08 0.82
CA ALA A 145 15.53 7.06 -0.27
C ALA A 145 16.64 6.84 -1.30
N ALA A 146 17.88 6.60 -0.86
CA ALA A 146 19.02 6.33 -1.73
C ALA A 146 18.81 5.07 -2.58
N ILE A 147 18.40 3.95 -1.96
CA ILE A 147 18.11 2.69 -2.66
C ILE A 147 17.01 2.91 -3.71
N LYS A 148 15.95 3.65 -3.35
CA LYS A 148 14.84 3.93 -4.26
C LYS A 148 15.24 4.83 -5.44
N ASP A 149 16.21 5.72 -5.27
CA ASP A 149 16.71 6.57 -6.34
C ASP A 149 17.66 5.78 -7.26
N GLU A 150 18.44 4.83 -6.72
CA GLU A 150 19.25 3.89 -7.48
C GLU A 150 18.39 2.96 -8.36
N GLU A 151 17.31 2.38 -7.80
CA GLU A 151 16.35 1.55 -8.54
C GLU A 151 15.77 2.29 -9.76
N ARG A 152 15.46 3.58 -9.59
CA ARG A 152 14.95 4.41 -10.70
C ARG A 152 15.99 4.69 -11.75
N GLY A 153 17.27 4.85 -11.35
CA GLY A 153 18.38 5.00 -12.29
C GLY A 153 18.54 3.78 -13.18
N GLN A 154 18.30 2.58 -12.63
CA GLN A 154 18.37 1.31 -13.36
C GLN A 154 17.13 1.10 -14.26
N GLU A 155 15.91 1.38 -13.77
CA GLU A 155 14.68 1.28 -14.55
C GLU A 155 14.61 2.30 -15.71
N GLY A 156 15.23 3.47 -15.59
CA GLY A 156 15.32 4.50 -16.65
C GLY A 156 16.09 4.06 -17.88
N ASN A 157 16.92 3.03 -17.76
CA ASN A 157 17.74 2.50 -18.89
C ASN A 157 16.98 1.43 -19.72
N GLU A 158 15.85 0.92 -19.26
CA GLU A 158 15.09 -0.15 -19.92
C GLU A 158 13.81 0.31 -20.64
N GLY A 159 13.78 1.52 -21.17
CA GLY A 159 12.79 1.90 -22.21
C GLY A 159 11.48 2.51 -21.71
N LYS A 160 11.34 2.93 -20.46
CA LYS A 160 10.22 3.79 -20.04
C LYS A 160 10.48 5.24 -20.46
N LYS A 161 9.76 5.71 -21.47
CA LYS A 161 9.67 7.13 -21.87
C LYS A 161 9.12 7.95 -20.68
N GLY A 162 9.98 8.55 -19.87
CA GLY A 162 9.60 9.44 -18.80
C GLY A 162 10.83 9.83 -17.99
N ASN A 163 11.57 10.85 -18.47
CA ASN A 163 12.72 11.42 -17.78
C ASN A 163 12.35 12.58 -16.85
N GLY A 164 11.06 12.76 -16.57
CA GLY A 164 10.57 13.86 -15.73
C GLY A 164 10.52 13.51 -14.25
N ALA A 165 10.92 14.43 -13.39
CA ALA A 165 10.88 14.26 -11.94
C ALA A 165 9.49 13.83 -11.41
N LEU A 166 8.42 14.11 -12.16
CA LEU A 166 7.03 13.88 -11.80
C LEU A 166 6.39 12.63 -12.44
N ASP A 167 7.04 11.98 -13.40
CA ASP A 167 6.44 10.91 -14.21
C ASP A 167 6.02 9.67 -13.40
N SER A 168 6.67 9.44 -12.26
CA SER A 168 6.36 8.31 -11.38
C SER A 168 5.27 8.61 -10.34
N VAL A 169 4.66 9.81 -10.38
CA VAL A 169 3.59 10.18 -9.44
C VAL A 169 2.23 9.90 -10.09
N PRO A 170 1.39 9.05 -9.48
CA PRO A 170 0.06 8.76 -10.01
C PRO A 170 -0.80 10.03 -10.09
N ARG A 171 -1.33 10.33 -11.26
CA ARG A 171 -2.16 11.54 -11.48
C ARG A 171 -3.57 11.42 -10.91
N ALA A 172 -3.98 10.22 -10.51
CA ALA A 172 -5.29 9.94 -9.94
C ALA A 172 -5.37 10.17 -8.42
N LEU A 173 -4.27 10.58 -7.78
CA LEU A 173 -4.28 10.92 -6.36
C LEU A 173 -5.20 12.10 -6.05
N PRO A 174 -5.78 12.17 -4.83
CA PRO A 174 -6.44 13.36 -4.33
C PRO A 174 -5.57 14.61 -4.50
N ALA A 175 -6.17 15.77 -4.77
CA ALA A 175 -5.44 16.92 -5.29
C ALA A 175 -4.36 17.46 -4.33
N LEU A 176 -4.66 17.50 -3.02
CA LEU A 176 -3.68 17.98 -2.02
C LEU A 176 -2.54 16.97 -1.84
N MET A 177 -2.85 15.66 -1.85
CA MET A 177 -1.85 14.60 -1.83
C MET A 177 -0.96 14.65 -3.09
N LEU A 178 -1.56 14.88 -4.28
CA LEU A 178 -0.82 15.04 -5.54
C LEU A 178 0.14 16.24 -5.46
N ALA A 179 -0.34 17.39 -4.96
CA ALA A 179 0.48 18.58 -4.77
C ALA A 179 1.65 18.32 -3.82
N SER A 180 1.41 17.69 -2.67
CA SER A 180 2.45 17.31 -1.70
C SER A 180 3.51 16.38 -2.32
N LYS A 181 3.09 15.38 -3.11
CA LYS A 181 3.99 14.49 -3.84
C LYS A 181 4.83 15.25 -4.88
N TYR A 182 4.22 16.15 -5.64
CA TYR A 182 4.91 16.96 -6.63
C TYR A 182 5.96 17.86 -5.97
N GLN A 183 5.60 18.57 -4.91
CA GLN A 183 6.56 19.40 -4.14
C GLN A 183 7.75 18.61 -3.64
N SER A 184 7.49 17.40 -3.08
CA SER A 184 8.57 16.52 -2.62
C SER A 184 9.51 16.08 -3.74
N ARG A 185 8.98 15.82 -4.93
CA ARG A 185 9.76 15.40 -6.08
C ARG A 185 10.58 16.55 -6.68
N LEU A 186 9.95 17.73 -6.82
CA LEU A 186 10.62 18.93 -7.32
C LEU A 186 11.76 19.35 -6.40
N ALA A 187 11.53 19.37 -5.08
CA ALA A 187 12.54 19.72 -4.10
C ALA A 187 13.77 18.77 -4.18
N ARG A 188 13.54 17.44 -4.29
CA ARG A 188 14.61 16.46 -4.46
C ARG A 188 15.38 16.63 -5.78
N ALA A 189 14.69 17.06 -6.84
CA ALA A 189 15.31 17.30 -8.14
C ALA A 189 15.95 18.68 -8.26
N GLY A 190 15.87 19.54 -7.22
CA GLY A 190 16.34 20.92 -7.27
C GLY A 190 15.60 21.78 -8.30
N LEU A 191 14.33 21.42 -8.57
CA LEU A 191 13.50 22.11 -9.58
C LEU A 191 12.49 23.01 -8.90
N GLU A 192 12.31 24.21 -9.46
CA GLU A 192 11.28 25.15 -9.07
C GLU A 192 10.03 24.97 -9.97
N PRO A 193 8.82 24.95 -9.40
CA PRO A 193 7.61 24.84 -10.20
C PRO A 193 7.32 26.13 -10.96
N ALA A 194 7.13 26.04 -12.28
CA ALA A 194 6.68 27.16 -13.09
C ALA A 194 5.15 27.33 -12.94
N LEU A 195 4.71 28.18 -12.01
CA LEU A 195 3.29 28.46 -11.75
C LEU A 195 2.75 29.67 -12.53
N ASN A 196 3.40 30.05 -13.64
CA ASN A 196 2.98 31.17 -14.48
C ASN A 196 1.61 30.86 -15.12
N GLY A 197 0.66 31.78 -14.95
CA GLY A 197 -0.70 31.59 -15.45
C GLY A 197 -1.59 30.64 -14.61
N ALA A 198 -1.09 30.14 -13.48
CA ALA A 198 -1.89 29.33 -12.57
C ALA A 198 -3.06 30.13 -11.99
N ASN A 199 -4.19 29.44 -11.77
CA ASN A 199 -5.34 30.03 -11.08
C ASN A 199 -4.92 30.52 -9.69
N PRO A 200 -5.27 31.77 -9.30
CA PRO A 200 -4.85 32.36 -8.02
C PRO A 200 -5.25 31.53 -6.79
N LEU A 201 -6.44 30.92 -6.80
CA LEU A 201 -6.89 30.06 -5.72
C LEU A 201 -6.07 28.75 -5.70
N GLY A 202 -5.84 28.16 -6.87
CA GLY A 202 -5.01 26.96 -6.98
C GLY A 202 -3.59 27.20 -6.49
N ARG A 203 -3.02 28.38 -6.74
CA ARG A 203 -1.72 28.77 -6.21
C ARG A 203 -1.73 28.86 -4.69
N ARG A 204 -2.73 29.49 -4.10
CA ARG A 204 -2.88 29.55 -2.63
C ARG A 204 -3.02 28.17 -2.00
N LEU A 205 -3.77 27.25 -2.63
CA LEU A 205 -3.88 25.87 -2.17
C LEU A 205 -2.51 25.15 -2.25
N TRP A 206 -1.76 25.38 -3.30
CA TRP A 206 -0.39 24.86 -3.42
C TRP A 206 0.53 25.36 -2.31
N ASP A 207 0.47 26.66 -2.00
CA ASP A 207 1.26 27.30 -0.95
C ASP A 207 0.86 26.77 0.45
N LEU A 208 -0.44 26.54 0.71
CA LEU A 208 -0.94 25.90 1.93
C LEU A 208 -0.45 24.47 2.10
N VAL A 209 -0.37 23.68 1.02
CA VAL A 209 0.24 22.34 1.08
C VAL A 209 1.72 22.42 1.44
N THR A 210 2.45 23.44 0.96
CA THR A 210 3.84 23.67 1.34
C THR A 210 3.99 24.01 2.83
N GLU A 211 3.10 24.85 3.34
CA GLU A 211 3.06 25.25 4.75
C GLU A 211 2.73 24.04 5.65
N ALA A 212 1.69 23.28 5.34
CA ALA A 212 1.31 22.08 6.06
C ALA A 212 2.48 21.10 6.15
N LYS A 213 3.15 20.84 5.03
CA LYS A 213 4.30 19.96 4.95
C LYS A 213 5.48 20.45 5.79
N ALA A 214 5.76 21.75 5.82
CA ALA A 214 6.82 22.31 6.67
C ALA A 214 6.50 22.13 8.16
N GLY A 215 5.21 22.10 8.51
CA GLY A 215 4.70 21.78 9.86
C GLY A 215 4.57 20.28 10.17
N GLY A 216 4.93 19.39 9.25
CA GLY A 216 4.77 17.95 9.43
C GLY A 216 3.31 17.47 9.33
N ILE A 217 2.42 18.27 8.74
CA ILE A 217 0.98 18.02 8.61
C ILE A 217 0.71 17.47 7.21
N ASP A 218 -0.10 16.40 7.11
CA ASP A 218 -0.68 15.96 5.84
C ASP A 218 -1.92 16.82 5.52
N ALA A 219 -1.85 17.58 4.43
CA ALA A 219 -2.89 18.54 4.08
C ALA A 219 -4.22 17.89 3.65
N GLU A 220 -4.17 16.67 3.06
CA GLU A 220 -5.36 15.92 2.66
C GLU A 220 -6.11 15.45 3.92
N THR A 221 -5.40 14.83 4.86
CA THR A 221 -5.95 14.36 6.13
C THR A 221 -6.52 15.54 6.94
N ALA A 222 -5.76 16.63 7.08
CA ALA A 222 -6.21 17.78 7.83
C ALA A 222 -7.52 18.40 7.29
N LEU A 223 -7.70 18.43 5.97
CA LEU A 223 -8.96 18.92 5.37
C LEU A 223 -10.09 17.90 5.56
N ARG A 224 -9.82 16.62 5.49
CA ARG A 224 -10.78 15.54 5.73
C ARG A 224 -11.33 15.63 7.16
N GLU A 225 -10.46 15.75 8.17
CA GLU A 225 -10.85 15.92 9.57
C GLU A 225 -11.82 17.11 9.77
N VAL A 226 -11.60 18.23 9.07
CA VAL A 226 -12.52 19.37 9.10
C VAL A 226 -13.87 19.01 8.48
N CYS A 227 -13.88 18.28 7.36
CA CYS A 227 -15.13 17.84 6.73
C CYS A 227 -15.94 16.90 7.66
N GLU A 228 -15.27 15.99 8.36
CA GLU A 228 -15.91 15.10 9.34
C GLU A 228 -16.48 15.87 10.54
N GLN A 229 -15.73 16.83 11.07
CA GLN A 229 -16.25 17.71 12.14
C GLN A 229 -17.49 18.48 11.70
N VAL A 230 -17.52 18.96 10.45
CA VAL A 230 -18.71 19.63 9.88
C VAL A 230 -19.86 18.66 9.75
N ALA A 231 -19.62 17.44 9.26
CA ALA A 231 -20.66 16.42 9.14
C ALA A 231 -21.26 16.06 10.50
N ALA A 232 -20.41 15.83 11.51
CA ALA A 232 -20.84 15.52 12.87
C ALA A 232 -21.62 16.68 13.55
N ALA A 233 -21.35 17.94 13.17
CA ALA A 233 -22.05 19.09 13.73
C ALA A 233 -23.47 19.30 13.17
N VAL A 234 -23.83 18.66 12.04
CA VAL A 234 -25.13 18.78 11.36
C VAL A 234 -25.97 17.50 11.41
N SER A 235 -25.41 16.42 11.95
CA SER A 235 -26.07 15.14 12.25
C SER A 235 -26.75 15.17 13.60
#